data_e92f3d2e5b653bb7fe8fbf7111069705
#
_entry.id   e92f3d2e5b653bb7fe8fbf7111069705
#
_cell.length_a   1.000
_cell.length_b   1.000
_cell.length_c   1.000
_cell.angle_alpha   90.00
_cell.angle_beta   90.00
_cell.angle_gamma   90.00
#
_symmetry.space_group_name_H-M   'P 1'
#
loop_
_entity.id
_entity.type
_entity.pdbx_description
1 polymer ?
#
loop_
_entity_poly.entity_id
_entity_poly.type
_entity_poly.pdbx_seq_one_letter_code
_entity_poly.pdbx_strand_id
1 'polypeptide(L)'
;MMKLRTCFVLLAAFAVAAPVFAHHGRGRAYDMKSPVTLKGTVSLVKWQNPHVLIYMDVKDASGKVVTWGFENSNVHTLATQGYNRNTLKLGQEITAIVNPAVNGEPLGIIVKVILADGKEIMSRERGNPID
;
A
#
# COMPACT_ATOMS: atom_id res chain seq x y z
N MET A 1 -38.65 43.77 -0.15
CA MET A 1 -37.98 43.10 -1.31
C MET A 1 -36.50 42.94 -1.02
N MET A 2 -36.07 41.76 -0.64
CA MET A 2 -34.65 41.45 -0.52
C MET A 2 -34.03 41.37 -1.94
N LYS A 3 -33.05 42.22 -2.17
CA LYS A 3 -32.43 42.36 -3.51
C LYS A 3 -31.63 41.10 -3.83
N LEU A 4 -31.87 40.55 -5.00
CA LEU A 4 -31.24 39.34 -5.59
C LEU A 4 -29.68 39.27 -5.46
N ARG A 5 -29.05 40.40 -5.17
CA ARG A 5 -27.56 40.49 -4.98
C ARG A 5 -27.06 39.86 -3.67
N THR A 6 -27.90 39.75 -2.65
CA THR A 6 -27.51 39.19 -1.31
C THR A 6 -27.49 37.66 -1.33
N CYS A 7 -28.29 37.02 -2.17
CA CYS A 7 -28.30 35.56 -2.31
C CYS A 7 -27.06 35.02 -3.02
N PHE A 8 -26.48 35.79 -3.96
CA PHE A 8 -25.25 35.34 -4.67
C PHE A 8 -24.01 35.35 -3.80
N VAL A 9 -23.91 36.25 -2.83
CA VAL A 9 -22.74 36.32 -1.92
C VAL A 9 -22.78 35.17 -0.90
N LEU A 10 -23.94 34.73 -0.48
CA LEU A 10 -24.09 33.61 0.46
C LEU A 10 -23.83 32.24 -0.21
N LEU A 11 -24.13 32.12 -1.50
CA LEU A 11 -23.84 30.88 -2.24
C LEU A 11 -22.34 30.70 -2.53
N ALA A 12 -21.60 31.78 -2.74
CA ALA A 12 -20.15 31.76 -3.00
C ALA A 12 -19.34 31.42 -1.72
N ALA A 13 -19.88 31.73 -0.52
CA ALA A 13 -19.20 31.42 0.75
C ALA A 13 -19.27 29.92 1.14
N PHE A 14 -20.23 29.16 0.59
CA PHE A 14 -20.38 27.73 0.88
C PHE A 14 -19.50 26.83 -0.01
N ALA A 15 -18.95 27.35 -1.10
CA ALA A 15 -18.13 26.59 -2.05
C ALA A 15 -16.67 26.41 -1.62
N VAL A 16 -16.21 27.03 -0.51
CA VAL A 16 -14.80 27.00 -0.07
C VAL A 16 -14.55 26.03 1.09
N ALA A 17 -15.59 25.40 1.64
CA ALA A 17 -15.45 24.40 2.70
C ALA A 17 -15.47 22.97 2.15
N ALA A 18 -14.69 22.67 1.08
CA ALA A 18 -14.32 21.31 0.79
C ALA A 18 -13.27 20.89 1.83
N PRO A 19 -13.53 19.89 2.69
CA PRO A 19 -12.51 19.42 3.63
C PRO A 19 -11.34 18.85 2.82
N VAL A 20 -10.19 19.48 2.93
CA VAL A 20 -8.92 18.96 2.43
C VAL A 20 -8.51 17.79 3.31
N PHE A 21 -9.20 16.65 3.19
CA PHE A 21 -8.83 15.38 3.80
C PHE A 21 -7.89 14.57 2.89
N ALA A 22 -6.95 15.23 2.27
CA ALA A 22 -5.95 14.52 1.49
C ALA A 22 -4.57 14.80 2.10
N HIS A 23 -3.94 13.82 2.71
CA HIS A 23 -2.51 13.63 2.97
C HIS A 23 -2.06 13.20 4.36
N HIS A 24 -2.97 12.78 5.26
CA HIS A 24 -2.55 12.21 6.56
C HIS A 24 -2.85 10.70 6.70
N GLY A 25 -2.97 9.95 5.58
CA GLY A 25 -3.59 8.63 5.60
C GLY A 25 -2.68 7.45 5.99
N ARG A 26 -1.44 7.40 5.51
CA ARG A 26 -0.64 6.16 5.61
C ARG A 26 -0.12 5.86 7.02
N GLY A 27 0.38 6.84 7.74
CA GLY A 27 0.88 6.65 9.11
C GLY A 27 -0.20 6.37 10.16
N ARG A 28 -1.49 6.56 9.82
CA ARG A 28 -2.63 6.20 10.67
C ARG A 28 -3.26 4.86 10.27
N ALA A 29 -3.04 4.41 9.03
CA ALA A 29 -3.59 3.18 8.51
C ALA A 29 -2.68 1.96 8.76
N TYR A 30 -1.36 2.18 8.84
CA TYR A 30 -0.37 1.13 8.98
C TYR A 30 0.57 1.38 10.15
N ASP A 31 0.95 0.31 10.88
CA ASP A 31 1.96 0.37 11.96
C ASP A 31 3.36 0.42 11.35
N MET A 32 3.88 1.63 11.20
CA MET A 32 5.21 1.86 10.62
C MET A 32 6.36 1.54 11.59
N LYS A 33 6.07 1.17 12.85
CA LYS A 33 7.09 0.94 13.88
C LYS A 33 7.32 -0.53 14.19
N SER A 34 6.32 -1.37 13.90
CA SER A 34 6.33 -2.79 14.26
C SER A 34 6.09 -3.66 13.02
N PRO A 35 7.07 -3.73 12.09
CA PRO A 35 6.92 -4.58 10.90
C PRO A 35 6.79 -6.04 11.30
N VAL A 36 5.99 -6.78 10.53
CA VAL A 36 5.81 -8.23 10.69
C VAL A 36 6.43 -8.97 9.53
N THR A 37 6.86 -10.21 9.79
CA THR A 37 7.41 -11.13 8.79
C THR A 37 6.38 -12.19 8.46
N LEU A 38 6.01 -12.29 7.19
CA LEU A 38 5.03 -13.25 6.69
C LEU A 38 5.67 -14.12 5.60
N LYS A 39 5.52 -15.43 5.72
CA LYS A 39 5.94 -16.39 4.70
C LYS A 39 4.71 -16.97 4.01
N GLY A 40 4.74 -17.02 2.68
CA GLY A 40 3.61 -17.53 1.91
C GLY A 40 3.89 -17.60 0.43
N THR A 41 2.82 -17.76 -0.34
CA THR A 41 2.86 -18.00 -1.79
C THR A 41 2.17 -16.85 -2.51
N VAL A 42 2.81 -16.28 -3.52
CA VAL A 42 2.24 -15.20 -4.35
C VAL A 42 1.01 -15.72 -5.08
N SER A 43 -0.14 -15.10 -4.83
CA SER A 43 -1.42 -15.46 -5.45
C SER A 43 -1.86 -14.47 -6.53
N LEU A 44 -1.41 -13.20 -6.48
CA LEU A 44 -1.71 -12.20 -7.50
C LEU A 44 -0.71 -11.05 -7.43
N VAL A 45 -0.32 -10.50 -8.59
CA VAL A 45 0.42 -9.25 -8.70
C VAL A 45 -0.33 -8.30 -9.62
N LYS A 46 -0.77 -7.15 -9.11
CA LYS A 46 -1.36 -6.07 -9.90
C LYS A 46 -0.29 -5.01 -10.16
N TRP A 47 0.28 -5.04 -11.35
CA TRP A 47 1.29 -4.07 -11.80
C TRP A 47 0.61 -2.84 -12.37
N GLN A 48 0.24 -1.89 -11.50
CA GLN A 48 -0.58 -0.72 -11.82
C GLN A 48 -0.20 0.49 -10.97
N ASN A 49 -0.63 1.69 -11.40
CA ASN A 49 -0.60 2.91 -10.61
C ASN A 49 -1.95 3.09 -9.86
N PRO A 50 -1.99 3.81 -8.74
CA PRO A 50 -0.89 4.53 -8.10
C PRO A 50 0.09 3.63 -7.35
N HIS A 51 -0.29 2.38 -7.02
CA HIS A 51 0.55 1.43 -6.30
C HIS A 51 0.50 0.06 -6.96
N VAL A 52 1.65 -0.59 -7.03
CA VAL A 52 1.73 -2.02 -7.32
C VAL A 52 1.23 -2.78 -6.11
N LEU A 53 0.30 -3.71 -6.32
CA LEU A 53 -0.28 -4.55 -5.27
C LEU A 53 0.20 -5.99 -5.44
N ILE A 54 0.62 -6.58 -4.33
CA ILE A 54 1.04 -7.99 -4.24
C ILE A 54 0.09 -8.68 -3.27
N TYR A 55 -0.50 -9.79 -3.70
CA TYR A 55 -1.31 -10.65 -2.85
C TYR A 55 -0.57 -11.94 -2.59
N MET A 56 -0.65 -12.42 -1.36
CA MET A 56 0.07 -13.61 -0.90
C MET A 56 -0.82 -14.43 0.03
N ASP A 57 -0.87 -15.73 -0.20
CA ASP A 57 -1.56 -16.68 0.65
C ASP A 57 -0.62 -17.13 1.77
N VAL A 58 -1.01 -16.84 3.01
CA VAL A 58 -0.26 -17.11 4.23
C VAL A 58 -1.05 -18.10 5.07
N LYS A 59 -0.40 -19.15 5.58
CA LYS A 59 -0.99 -20.01 6.59
C LYS A 59 -0.86 -19.38 7.98
N ASP A 60 -1.96 -19.22 8.67
CA ASP A 60 -1.97 -18.80 10.07
C ASP A 60 -1.54 -19.93 11.01
N ALA A 61 -1.45 -19.65 12.31
CA ALA A 61 -1.05 -20.62 13.32
C ALA A 61 -1.99 -21.87 13.40
N SER A 62 -3.23 -21.77 12.94
CA SER A 62 -4.19 -22.85 12.86
C SER A 62 -4.08 -23.68 11.58
N GLY A 63 -3.22 -23.25 10.62
CA GLY A 63 -3.09 -23.84 9.29
C GLY A 63 -4.11 -23.33 8.28
N LYS A 64 -4.99 -22.39 8.67
CA LYS A 64 -5.92 -21.72 7.75
C LYS A 64 -5.18 -20.77 6.84
N VAL A 65 -5.52 -20.78 5.55
CA VAL A 65 -4.98 -19.85 4.57
C VAL A 65 -5.70 -18.52 4.66
N VAL A 66 -4.91 -17.45 4.80
CA VAL A 66 -5.37 -16.05 4.77
C VAL A 66 -4.65 -15.34 3.64
N THR A 67 -5.39 -14.73 2.73
CA THR A 67 -4.80 -13.92 1.66
C THR A 67 -4.49 -12.51 2.19
N TRP A 68 -3.22 -12.16 2.20
CA TRP A 68 -2.72 -10.83 2.54
C TRP A 68 -2.58 -9.97 1.28
N GLY A 69 -2.96 -8.70 1.38
CA GLY A 69 -2.74 -7.70 0.33
C GLY A 69 -1.68 -6.69 0.74
N PHE A 70 -0.68 -6.47 -0.11
CA PHE A 70 0.40 -5.54 0.18
C PHE A 70 0.49 -4.44 -0.86
N GLU A 71 0.60 -3.19 -0.38
CA GLU A 71 0.96 -2.06 -1.21
C GLU A 71 2.48 -1.95 -1.35
N ASN A 72 2.93 -1.63 -2.57
CA ASN A 72 4.30 -1.24 -2.84
C ASN A 72 4.34 0.16 -3.48
N SER A 73 5.49 0.59 -3.99
CA SER A 73 5.65 1.84 -4.72
C SER A 73 4.86 1.82 -6.05
N ASN A 74 4.81 2.96 -6.73
CA ASN A 74 4.24 3.06 -8.07
C ASN A 74 5.08 2.32 -9.12
N VAL A 75 4.50 2.09 -10.29
CA VAL A 75 5.15 1.37 -11.40
C VAL A 75 6.48 2.01 -11.81
N HIS A 76 6.54 3.35 -11.90
CA HIS A 76 7.75 4.06 -12.31
C HIS A 76 8.90 3.83 -11.33
N THR A 77 8.65 4.01 -10.03
CA THR A 77 9.66 3.80 -8.97
C THR A 77 10.22 2.39 -9.00
N LEU A 78 9.36 1.37 -9.12
CA LEU A 78 9.81 -0.02 -9.18
C LEU A 78 10.56 -0.32 -10.48
N ALA A 79 10.14 0.24 -11.61
CA ALA A 79 10.83 0.06 -12.89
C ALA A 79 12.25 0.67 -12.90
N THR A 80 12.45 1.83 -12.28
CA THR A 80 13.79 2.43 -12.12
C THR A 80 14.72 1.60 -11.26
N GLN A 81 14.17 0.78 -10.36
CA GLN A 81 14.92 -0.19 -9.55
C GLN A 81 15.16 -1.53 -10.27
N GLY A 82 14.74 -1.66 -11.54
CA GLY A 82 14.91 -2.85 -12.34
C GLY A 82 13.82 -3.90 -12.19
N TYR A 83 12.72 -3.58 -11.51
CA TYR A 83 11.60 -4.49 -11.32
C TYR A 83 10.53 -4.30 -12.40
N ASN A 84 9.78 -5.36 -12.68
CA ASN A 84 8.69 -5.37 -13.65
C ASN A 84 7.60 -6.37 -13.24
N ARG A 85 6.53 -6.47 -14.05
CA ARG A 85 5.38 -7.36 -13.78
C ARG A 85 5.73 -8.85 -13.63
N ASN A 86 6.91 -9.26 -14.10
CA ASN A 86 7.38 -10.65 -14.05
C ASN A 86 8.42 -10.88 -12.94
N THR A 87 8.74 -9.88 -12.13
CA THR A 87 9.72 -9.98 -11.03
C THR A 87 9.26 -11.00 -9.99
N LEU A 88 7.97 -11.01 -9.66
CA LEU A 88 7.33 -12.04 -8.83
C LEU A 88 6.38 -12.85 -9.69
N LYS A 89 6.38 -14.16 -9.51
CA LYS A 89 5.54 -15.10 -10.26
C LYS A 89 4.45 -15.68 -9.37
N LEU A 90 3.29 -15.97 -9.96
CA LEU A 90 2.23 -16.71 -9.27
C LEU A 90 2.76 -18.07 -8.81
N GLY A 91 2.39 -18.48 -7.61
CA GLY A 91 2.85 -19.74 -7.00
C GLY A 91 4.25 -19.68 -6.40
N GLN A 92 4.97 -18.55 -6.51
CA GLN A 92 6.29 -18.39 -5.94
C GLN A 92 6.23 -18.23 -4.42
N GLU A 93 7.02 -19.02 -3.68
CA GLU A 93 7.22 -18.80 -2.25
C GLU A 93 8.09 -17.58 -2.00
N ILE A 94 7.65 -16.71 -1.11
CA ILE A 94 8.39 -15.52 -0.68
C ILE A 94 8.21 -15.31 0.82
N THR A 95 9.12 -14.55 1.40
CA THR A 95 8.95 -13.94 2.73
C THR A 95 8.79 -12.44 2.54
N ALA A 96 7.66 -11.89 3.00
CA ALA A 96 7.39 -10.47 2.97
C ALA A 96 7.59 -9.87 4.37
N ILE A 97 8.38 -8.79 4.47
CA ILE A 97 8.42 -7.95 5.65
C ILE A 97 7.56 -6.74 5.35
N VAL A 98 6.54 -6.51 6.18
CA VAL A 98 5.49 -5.53 5.92
C VAL A 98 5.15 -4.73 7.18
N ASN A 99 4.75 -3.50 7.01
CA ASN A 99 4.08 -2.70 8.02
C ASN A 99 2.58 -3.04 7.97
N PRO A 100 2.01 -3.72 8.98
CA PRO A 100 0.64 -4.21 8.93
C PRO A 100 -0.38 -3.09 9.14
N ALA A 101 -1.60 -3.30 8.67
CA ALA A 101 -2.73 -2.42 8.95
C ALA A 101 -3.05 -2.40 10.45
N VAL A 102 -3.27 -1.21 11.01
CA VAL A 102 -3.57 -1.04 12.45
C VAL A 102 -4.93 -1.57 12.87
N ASN A 103 -5.85 -1.75 11.93
CA ASN A 103 -7.19 -2.28 12.17
C ASN A 103 -7.26 -3.82 12.21
N GLY A 104 -6.11 -4.50 12.04
CA GLY A 104 -6.01 -5.96 12.07
C GLY A 104 -6.44 -6.67 10.78
N GLU A 105 -6.79 -5.93 9.72
CA GLU A 105 -7.04 -6.52 8.41
C GLU A 105 -5.76 -7.13 7.82
N PRO A 106 -5.84 -8.18 6.98
CA PRO A 106 -4.69 -8.79 6.34
C PRO A 106 -4.16 -7.92 5.18
N LEU A 107 -3.77 -6.72 5.52
CA LEU A 107 -3.22 -5.70 4.63
C LEU A 107 -1.91 -5.16 5.18
N GLY A 108 -1.03 -4.66 4.31
CA GLY A 108 0.22 -4.07 4.73
C GLY A 108 0.91 -3.28 3.64
N ILE A 109 1.96 -2.55 4.05
CA ILE A 109 2.89 -1.90 3.13
C ILE A 109 4.20 -2.69 3.12
N ILE A 110 4.69 -3.07 1.94
CA ILE A 110 5.97 -3.77 1.78
C ILE A 110 7.11 -2.93 2.34
N VAL A 111 7.90 -3.53 3.22
CA VAL A 111 9.23 -3.03 3.61
C VAL A 111 10.28 -3.67 2.71
N LYS A 112 10.24 -4.99 2.54
CA LYS A 112 11.05 -5.75 1.59
C LYS A 112 10.46 -7.13 1.34
N VAL A 113 10.89 -7.75 0.24
CA VAL A 113 10.59 -9.14 -0.10
C VAL A 113 11.89 -9.93 -0.11
N ILE A 114 11.87 -11.14 0.46
CA ILE A 114 13.00 -12.08 0.47
C ILE A 114 12.57 -13.30 -0.35
N LEU A 115 13.34 -13.63 -1.36
CA LEU A 115 13.14 -14.81 -2.20
C LEU A 115 13.66 -16.08 -1.51
N ALA A 116 13.32 -17.25 -2.04
CA ALA A 116 13.71 -18.54 -1.48
C ALA A 116 15.24 -18.74 -1.38
N ASP A 117 16.00 -18.09 -2.27
CA ASP A 117 17.48 -18.10 -2.26
C ASP A 117 18.10 -17.09 -1.28
N GLY A 118 17.27 -16.36 -0.51
CA GLY A 118 17.69 -15.33 0.43
C GLY A 118 17.92 -13.95 -0.18
N LYS A 119 17.75 -13.78 -1.50
CA LYS A 119 17.89 -12.48 -2.15
C LYS A 119 16.79 -11.53 -1.72
N GLU A 120 17.19 -10.35 -1.24
CA GLU A 120 16.26 -9.26 -0.93
C GLU A 120 15.94 -8.45 -2.19
N ILE A 121 14.66 -8.18 -2.41
CA ILE A 121 14.15 -7.36 -3.50
C ILE A 121 13.10 -6.37 -2.98
N MET A 122 12.82 -5.34 -3.77
CA MET A 122 11.80 -4.33 -3.44
C MET A 122 11.99 -3.74 -2.03
N SER A 123 13.24 -3.62 -1.60
CA SER A 123 13.60 -3.06 -0.30
C SER A 123 13.36 -1.56 -0.30
N ARG A 124 12.66 -1.07 0.72
CA ARG A 124 12.57 0.35 1.01
C ARG A 124 13.69 0.72 1.96
N GLU A 125 14.81 1.20 1.43
CA GLU A 125 15.86 1.77 2.26
C GLU A 125 15.35 3.05 2.95
N ARG A 126 15.74 3.24 4.22
CA ARG A 126 15.49 4.51 4.93
C ARG A 126 16.16 5.63 4.17
N GLY A 127 15.39 6.49 3.54
CA GLY A 127 15.88 7.64 2.77
C GLY A 127 15.28 7.78 1.38
N ASN A 128 14.55 6.78 0.90
CA ASN A 128 13.74 6.94 -0.30
C ASN A 128 12.35 7.42 0.11
N PRO A 129 12.00 8.70 -0.10
CA PRO A 129 10.66 9.18 0.23
C PRO A 129 9.65 8.39 -0.62
N ILE A 130 8.60 7.95 0.04
CA ILE A 130 7.43 7.41 -0.64
C ILE A 130 6.64 8.62 -1.10
N ASP A 131 6.67 8.91 -2.38
CA ASP A 131 5.74 9.86 -2.98
C ASP A 131 4.33 9.28 -3.02
#